data_45def1e4e9df95b9476e714263255ca4
#
_entry.id   45def1e4e9df95b9476e714263255ca4
#
_cell.length_a   1.000
_cell.length_b   1.000
_cell.length_c   1.000
_cell.angle_alpha   90.00
_cell.angle_beta   90.00
_cell.angle_gamma   90.00
#
_symmetry.space_group_name_H-M   'P 1'
#
loop_
_entity.id
_entity.type
_entity.pdbx_description
1 polymer ?
#
loop_
_entity_poly.entity_id
_entity_poly.type
_entity_poly.pdbx_seq_one_letter_code
_entity_poly.pdbx_strand_id
1 'polypeptide(L)'
;ASDVYKRQDYGMLWDDSAHESGAEVSIANFLQPRVEAEIAFEMSADLNSPEVTLADVGRAIGFAMSAVEIVDSAVADWKITLADTIADNASGGGFVLGTERKRLDEIDTRLCGMVLAINGETKSLGVGAACLGDPLNAVLWLARKMAEVGRPLAKGDVVLSGALGPMVDVVGGDRVDVEIAGFEPIHLSFGNEGTKS
;
A
#
# COMPACT_ATOMS: atom_id res chain seq x y z
N ALA A 1 4.02 22.97 1.85
CA ALA A 1 3.21 21.96 2.56
C ALA A 1 1.81 21.77 1.92
N SER A 2 1.27 22.76 1.21
CA SER A 2 -0.11 22.68 0.66
C SER A 2 -0.26 21.88 -0.64
N ASP A 3 0.82 21.60 -1.37
CA ASP A 3 0.72 20.92 -2.67
C ASP A 3 0.73 19.38 -2.56
N VAL A 4 1.33 18.83 -1.52
CA VAL A 4 1.39 17.37 -1.32
C VAL A 4 0.01 16.79 -1.07
N TYR A 5 -0.82 17.46 -0.26
CA TYR A 5 -2.21 17.01 0.02
C TYR A 5 -3.19 17.21 -1.15
N LYS A 6 -2.82 17.97 -2.19
CA LYS A 6 -3.70 18.21 -3.35
C LYS A 6 -3.58 17.16 -4.45
N ARG A 7 -2.63 16.21 -4.33
CA ARG A 7 -2.37 15.17 -5.31
C ARG A 7 -2.58 13.76 -4.78
N GLN A 8 -3.38 13.64 -3.70
CA GLN A 8 -3.73 12.33 -3.17
C GLN A 8 -4.89 11.75 -3.97
N ASP A 9 -4.78 10.49 -4.28
CA ASP A 9 -5.84 9.66 -4.83
C ASP A 9 -6.10 8.45 -3.91
N TYR A 10 -7.09 7.67 -4.25
CA TYR A 10 -7.40 6.42 -3.56
C TYR A 10 -8.07 5.45 -4.52
N GLY A 11 -7.84 4.15 -4.27
CA GLY A 11 -8.49 3.04 -4.96
C GLY A 11 -9.09 2.06 -3.97
N MET A 12 -9.86 1.12 -4.50
CA MET A 12 -10.44 0.02 -3.73
C MET A 12 -9.51 -1.19 -3.79
N LEU A 13 -9.30 -1.83 -2.65
CA LEU A 13 -8.68 -3.14 -2.58
C LEU A 13 -9.76 -4.20 -2.84
N TRP A 14 -9.47 -5.17 -3.70
CA TRP A 14 -10.37 -6.25 -4.04
C TRP A 14 -9.87 -7.57 -3.46
N ASP A 15 -10.76 -8.39 -2.91
CA ASP A 15 -10.39 -9.67 -2.30
C ASP A 15 -9.68 -10.63 -3.26
N ASP A 16 -10.05 -10.57 -4.55
CA ASP A 16 -9.44 -11.39 -5.62
C ASP A 16 -8.07 -10.88 -6.09
N SER A 17 -7.65 -9.70 -5.66
CA SER A 17 -6.31 -9.13 -5.89
C SER A 17 -5.36 -9.29 -4.69
N ALA A 18 -5.83 -9.92 -3.61
CA ALA A 18 -5.02 -10.20 -2.43
C ALA A 18 -4.14 -11.44 -2.65
N HIS A 19 -2.88 -11.36 -2.28
CA HIS A 19 -1.93 -12.46 -2.32
C HIS A 19 -1.31 -12.69 -0.93
N GLU A 20 -0.87 -13.92 -0.68
CA GLU A 20 -0.13 -14.27 0.54
C GLU A 20 1.37 -14.03 0.38
N SER A 21 2.08 -13.76 1.47
CA SER A 21 3.54 -13.71 1.46
C SER A 21 4.11 -15.07 1.02
N GLY A 22 5.04 -15.05 0.07
CA GLY A 22 5.58 -16.24 -0.59
C GLY A 22 4.83 -16.67 -1.85
N ALA A 23 3.75 -15.98 -2.23
CA ALA A 23 3.01 -16.30 -3.46
C ALA A 23 3.85 -16.08 -4.72
N GLU A 24 3.55 -16.90 -5.74
CA GLU A 24 3.97 -16.66 -7.12
C GLU A 24 2.78 -16.03 -7.87
N VAL A 25 2.97 -14.79 -8.34
CA VAL A 25 1.96 -14.01 -9.06
C VAL A 25 2.28 -14.05 -10.55
N SER A 26 1.30 -14.36 -11.42
CA SER A 26 1.54 -14.40 -12.85
C SER A 26 1.75 -12.99 -13.41
N ILE A 27 2.91 -12.74 -14.02
CA ILE A 27 3.22 -11.46 -14.68
C ILE A 27 2.23 -11.16 -15.83
N ALA A 28 1.66 -12.18 -16.44
CA ALA A 28 0.70 -12.05 -17.53
C ALA A 28 -0.64 -11.41 -17.14
N ASN A 29 -0.89 -11.23 -15.82
CA ASN A 29 -2.07 -10.54 -15.32
C ASN A 29 -1.92 -9.01 -15.37
N PHE A 30 -0.73 -8.49 -15.65
CA PHE A 30 -0.39 -7.08 -15.57
C PHE A 30 0.10 -6.55 -16.92
N LEU A 31 -0.01 -5.23 -17.11
CA LEU A 31 0.43 -4.52 -18.31
C LEU A 31 1.86 -3.96 -18.16
N GLN A 32 2.14 -3.31 -17.05
CA GLN A 32 3.41 -2.64 -16.74
C GLN A 32 3.60 -2.53 -15.21
N PRO A 33 3.68 -3.67 -14.51
CA PRO A 33 3.61 -3.70 -13.07
C PRO A 33 4.83 -3.08 -12.39
N ARG A 34 4.59 -2.47 -11.24
CA ARG A 34 5.58 -2.02 -10.28
C ARG A 34 5.19 -2.48 -8.90
N VAL A 35 6.12 -2.42 -7.97
CA VAL A 35 5.87 -2.75 -6.56
C VAL A 35 6.26 -1.60 -5.65
N GLU A 36 5.47 -1.42 -4.60
CA GLU A 36 5.69 -0.45 -3.53
C GLU A 36 5.62 -1.14 -2.17
N ALA A 37 6.49 -0.71 -1.25
CA ALA A 37 6.43 -1.16 0.14
C ALA A 37 5.64 -0.15 0.96
N GLU A 38 4.70 -0.65 1.78
CA GLU A 38 3.72 0.15 2.51
C GLU A 38 3.48 -0.37 3.93
N ILE A 39 2.76 0.41 4.73
CA ILE A 39 2.11 -0.07 5.93
C ILE A 39 0.61 -0.21 5.66
N ALA A 40 0.06 -1.37 5.96
CA ALA A 40 -1.38 -1.59 6.00
C ALA A 40 -1.91 -1.39 7.42
N PHE A 41 -3.12 -0.84 7.52
CA PHE A 41 -3.84 -0.66 8.78
C PHE A 41 -5.18 -1.38 8.74
N GLU A 42 -5.45 -2.23 9.73
CA GLU A 42 -6.75 -2.86 9.94
C GLU A 42 -7.57 -2.04 10.92
N MET A 43 -8.76 -1.62 10.50
CA MET A 43 -9.65 -0.82 11.32
C MET A 43 -10.37 -1.68 12.36
N SER A 44 -10.36 -1.27 13.63
CA SER A 44 -11.11 -1.91 14.73
C SER A 44 -12.40 -1.19 15.07
N ALA A 45 -12.61 0.01 14.54
CA ALA A 45 -13.80 0.83 14.73
C ALA A 45 -14.07 1.71 13.51
N ASP A 46 -15.33 2.14 13.36
CA ASP A 46 -15.78 3.00 12.27
C ASP A 46 -15.28 4.45 12.43
N LEU A 47 -15.03 5.13 11.30
CA LEU A 47 -14.69 6.55 11.24
C LEU A 47 -15.72 7.28 10.36
N ASN A 48 -16.87 7.62 10.96
CA ASN A 48 -18.07 8.08 10.24
C ASN A 48 -18.12 9.59 9.98
N SER A 49 -17.13 10.38 10.41
CA SER A 49 -17.17 11.85 10.31
C SER A 49 -16.04 12.39 9.43
N PRO A 50 -16.28 13.39 8.57
CA PRO A 50 -15.22 14.10 7.87
C PRO A 50 -14.36 14.99 8.78
N GLU A 51 -14.75 15.17 10.04
CA GLU A 51 -14.04 15.98 11.05
C GLU A 51 -13.14 15.14 11.97
N VAL A 52 -12.95 13.83 11.67
CA VAL A 52 -12.07 12.96 12.46
C VAL A 52 -10.66 13.56 12.59
N THR A 53 -10.06 13.35 13.75
CA THR A 53 -8.71 13.79 14.08
C THR A 53 -7.72 12.63 13.98
N LEU A 54 -6.41 12.93 13.99
CA LEU A 54 -5.38 11.90 14.05
C LEU A 54 -5.50 11.01 15.30
N ALA A 55 -5.97 11.59 16.41
CA ALA A 55 -6.22 10.83 17.63
C ALA A 55 -7.42 9.87 17.47
N ASP A 56 -8.43 10.21 16.69
CA ASP A 56 -9.55 9.32 16.36
C ASP A 56 -9.07 8.16 15.48
N VAL A 57 -8.26 8.46 14.47
CA VAL A 57 -7.62 7.44 13.63
C VAL A 57 -6.79 6.46 14.47
N GLY A 58 -5.91 6.96 15.34
CA GLY A 58 -5.09 6.12 16.19
C GLY A 58 -5.90 5.21 17.13
N ARG A 59 -7.08 5.65 17.58
CA ARG A 59 -8.00 4.80 18.38
C ARG A 59 -8.78 3.79 17.54
N ALA A 60 -9.05 4.11 16.28
CA ALA A 60 -9.82 3.25 15.37
C ALA A 60 -8.97 2.17 14.71
N ILE A 61 -7.65 2.33 14.63
CA ILE A 61 -6.74 1.29 14.12
C ILE A 61 -6.60 0.19 15.18
N GLY A 62 -6.85 -1.06 14.77
CA GLY A 62 -6.60 -2.24 15.59
C GLY A 62 -5.15 -2.70 15.49
N PHE A 63 -4.69 -2.85 14.24
CA PHE A 63 -3.35 -3.36 13.94
C PHE A 63 -2.73 -2.65 12.73
N ALA A 64 -1.41 -2.59 12.73
CA ALA A 64 -0.56 -2.29 11.59
C ALA A 64 0.13 -3.57 11.11
N MET A 65 0.36 -3.68 9.81
CA MET A 65 1.05 -4.78 9.12
C MET A 65 1.99 -4.21 8.07
N SER A 66 3.07 -4.91 7.74
CA SER A 66 3.80 -4.63 6.52
C SER A 66 2.92 -4.98 5.31
N ALA A 67 3.12 -4.27 4.18
CA ALA A 67 2.41 -4.56 2.94
C ALA A 67 3.31 -4.33 1.72
N VAL A 68 2.97 -5.00 0.64
CA VAL A 68 3.46 -4.70 -0.71
C VAL A 68 2.25 -4.45 -1.59
N GLU A 69 2.22 -3.31 -2.26
CA GLU A 69 1.26 -3.06 -3.32
C GLU A 69 1.89 -3.39 -4.68
N ILE A 70 1.12 -4.03 -5.56
CA ILE A 70 1.44 -4.18 -6.97
C ILE A 70 0.60 -3.15 -7.70
N VAL A 71 1.25 -2.13 -8.23
CA VAL A 71 0.60 -1.09 -9.02
C VAL A 71 0.78 -1.39 -10.51
N ASP A 72 -0.29 -1.21 -11.30
CA ASP A 72 -0.29 -1.52 -12.74
C ASP A 72 -1.17 -0.52 -13.50
N SER A 73 -0.56 0.45 -14.16
CA SER A 73 -1.33 1.48 -14.87
C SER A 73 -1.85 0.99 -16.22
N ALA A 74 -3.12 1.24 -16.49
CA ALA A 74 -3.71 1.05 -17.81
C ALA A 74 -3.22 2.10 -18.84
N VAL A 75 -2.55 3.17 -18.40
CA VAL A 75 -2.02 4.22 -19.27
C VAL A 75 -0.58 3.90 -19.65
N ALA A 76 -0.30 3.80 -20.95
CA ALA A 76 1.01 3.41 -21.48
C ALA A 76 2.15 4.33 -20.97
N ASP A 77 3.29 3.69 -20.69
CA ASP A 77 4.53 4.32 -20.23
C ASP A 77 4.36 5.12 -18.92
N TRP A 78 3.33 4.81 -18.12
CA TRP A 78 3.03 5.55 -16.88
C TRP A 78 2.87 7.07 -17.08
N LYS A 79 2.44 7.51 -18.28
CA LYS A 79 2.19 8.93 -18.58
C LYS A 79 0.85 9.40 -18.06
N ILE A 80 0.59 9.10 -16.79
CA ILE A 80 -0.69 9.32 -16.11
C ILE A 80 -0.81 10.73 -15.54
N THR A 81 -2.03 11.26 -15.56
CA THR A 81 -2.45 12.43 -14.78
C THR A 81 -3.20 11.99 -13.53
N LEU A 82 -3.45 12.90 -12.59
CA LEU A 82 -4.28 12.58 -11.42
C LEU A 82 -5.68 12.07 -11.81
N ALA A 83 -6.26 12.60 -12.86
CA ALA A 83 -7.57 12.15 -13.35
C ALA A 83 -7.53 10.71 -13.89
N ASP A 84 -6.44 10.37 -14.58
CA ASP A 84 -6.23 9.00 -15.09
C ASP A 84 -6.07 8.02 -13.94
N THR A 85 -5.27 8.36 -12.92
CA THR A 85 -5.03 7.51 -11.74
C THR A 85 -6.33 7.23 -10.98
N ILE A 86 -7.16 8.26 -10.77
CA ILE A 86 -8.47 8.11 -10.11
C ILE A 86 -9.39 7.20 -10.94
N ALA A 87 -9.40 7.34 -12.27
CA ALA A 87 -10.21 6.50 -13.15
C ALA A 87 -9.72 5.05 -13.22
N ASP A 88 -8.43 4.83 -12.97
CA ASP A 88 -7.72 3.56 -13.00
C ASP A 88 -7.60 2.92 -11.60
N ASN A 89 -8.49 3.26 -10.68
CA ASN A 89 -8.52 2.75 -9.31
C ASN A 89 -7.18 2.94 -8.57
N ALA A 90 -6.56 4.12 -8.67
CA ALA A 90 -5.22 4.43 -8.18
C ALA A 90 -4.12 3.52 -8.77
N SER A 91 -4.37 2.95 -9.95
CA SER A 91 -3.53 1.95 -10.63
C SER A 91 -3.27 0.69 -9.79
N GLY A 92 -4.15 0.36 -8.83
CA GLY A 92 -4.04 -0.82 -7.97
C GLY A 92 -4.23 -2.11 -8.76
N GLY A 93 -3.20 -2.96 -8.83
CA GLY A 93 -3.20 -4.24 -9.52
C GLY A 93 -3.26 -5.45 -8.57
N GLY A 94 -2.79 -5.30 -7.32
CA GLY A 94 -2.82 -6.34 -6.31
C GLY A 94 -2.06 -5.96 -5.05
N PHE A 95 -2.13 -6.79 -4.03
CA PHE A 95 -1.41 -6.51 -2.78
C PHE A 95 -1.07 -7.79 -2.00
N VAL A 96 -0.04 -7.67 -1.16
CA VAL A 96 0.35 -8.71 -0.19
C VAL A 96 0.34 -8.08 1.19
N LEU A 97 -0.30 -8.72 2.16
CA LEU A 97 -0.23 -8.32 3.56
C LEU A 97 0.75 -9.22 4.32
N GLY A 98 1.58 -8.61 5.16
CA GLY A 98 2.39 -9.33 6.13
C GLY A 98 1.51 -10.05 7.16
N THR A 99 1.98 -11.17 7.66
CA THR A 99 1.25 -12.00 8.63
C THR A 99 1.34 -11.47 10.06
N GLU A 100 2.39 -10.71 10.37
CA GLU A 100 2.61 -10.12 11.68
C GLU A 100 1.75 -8.88 11.87
N ARG A 101 0.95 -8.88 12.93
CA ARG A 101 0.07 -7.78 13.33
C ARG A 101 0.64 -7.09 14.54
N LYS A 102 0.85 -5.77 14.47
CA LYS A 102 1.34 -4.96 15.58
C LYS A 102 0.33 -3.88 15.96
N ARG A 103 0.24 -3.63 17.25
CA ARG A 103 -0.48 -2.45 17.74
C ARG A 103 0.36 -1.19 17.46
N LEU A 104 -0.28 -0.03 17.41
CA LEU A 104 0.43 1.22 17.15
C LEU A 104 1.44 1.61 18.24
N ASP A 105 1.30 1.08 19.46
CA ASP A 105 2.25 1.28 20.56
C ASP A 105 3.48 0.36 20.48
N GLU A 106 3.50 -0.58 19.55
CA GLU A 106 4.62 -1.53 19.32
C GLU A 106 5.51 -1.12 18.14
N ILE A 107 5.11 -0.08 17.37
CA ILE A 107 5.83 0.35 16.17
C ILE A 107 5.83 1.88 16.02
N ASP A 108 6.94 2.42 15.56
CA ASP A 108 7.02 3.80 15.08
C ASP A 108 6.74 3.83 13.57
N THR A 109 5.48 4.07 13.18
CA THR A 109 5.07 4.12 11.77
C THR A 109 5.79 5.20 10.98
N ARG A 110 6.21 6.28 11.63
CA ARG A 110 6.88 7.41 11.00
C ARG A 110 8.35 7.14 10.73
N LEU A 111 9.05 6.48 11.66
CA LEU A 111 10.49 6.30 11.60
C LEU A 111 10.92 4.87 11.20
N CYS A 112 9.98 3.97 10.93
CA CYS A 112 10.30 2.64 10.40
C CYS A 112 11.03 2.77 9.06
N GLY A 113 12.24 2.23 8.99
CA GLY A 113 13.01 2.13 7.75
C GLY A 113 12.43 1.05 6.84
N MET A 114 12.55 1.23 5.52
CA MET A 114 12.09 0.27 4.51
C MET A 114 13.22 -0.04 3.53
N VAL A 115 13.36 -1.32 3.20
CA VAL A 115 14.22 -1.83 2.13
C VAL A 115 13.36 -2.69 1.20
N LEU A 116 13.42 -2.42 -0.10
CA LEU A 116 12.83 -3.26 -1.13
C LEU A 116 13.96 -3.74 -2.06
N ALA A 117 14.08 -5.05 -2.21
CA ALA A 117 15.07 -5.69 -3.05
C ALA A 117 14.40 -6.51 -4.16
N ILE A 118 15.01 -6.53 -5.34
CA ILE A 118 14.65 -7.42 -6.44
C ILE A 118 15.84 -8.37 -6.69
N ASN A 119 15.59 -9.68 -6.65
CA ASN A 119 16.59 -10.72 -6.85
C ASN A 119 17.80 -10.57 -5.91
N GLY A 120 17.57 -10.09 -4.67
CA GLY A 120 18.58 -9.85 -3.66
C GLY A 120 19.37 -8.54 -3.82
N GLU A 121 19.06 -7.72 -4.84
CA GLU A 121 19.66 -6.40 -5.03
C GLU A 121 18.71 -5.31 -4.50
N THR A 122 19.16 -4.46 -3.58
CA THR A 122 18.38 -3.33 -3.07
C THR A 122 18.06 -2.35 -4.21
N LYS A 123 16.78 -2.10 -4.45
CA LYS A 123 16.26 -1.21 -5.50
C LYS A 123 15.60 0.04 -4.92
N SER A 124 15.00 -0.06 -3.75
CA SER A 124 14.35 1.07 -3.09
C SER A 124 14.67 1.10 -1.61
N LEU A 125 14.89 2.30 -1.10
CA LEU A 125 15.04 2.59 0.32
C LEU A 125 14.06 3.68 0.70
N GLY A 126 13.49 3.57 1.88
CA GLY A 126 12.52 4.55 2.36
C GLY A 126 12.34 4.55 3.86
N VAL A 127 11.38 5.32 4.28
CA VAL A 127 11.01 5.48 5.69
C VAL A 127 9.55 5.91 5.78
N GLY A 128 8.87 5.54 6.85
CA GLY A 128 7.46 5.89 7.04
C GLY A 128 7.14 7.38 6.84
N ALA A 129 8.05 8.27 7.23
CA ALA A 129 7.89 9.71 7.03
C ALA A 129 7.80 10.14 5.55
N ALA A 130 8.21 9.32 4.58
CA ALA A 130 8.04 9.60 3.16
C ALA A 130 6.55 9.59 2.76
N CYS A 131 5.74 8.77 3.42
CA CYS A 131 4.29 8.75 3.26
C CYS A 131 3.63 9.89 4.06
N LEU A 132 3.39 11.05 3.42
CA LEU A 132 2.72 12.23 4.00
C LEU A 132 3.26 12.70 5.36
N GLY A 133 4.54 12.45 5.65
CA GLY A 133 5.17 12.75 6.92
C GLY A 133 4.94 11.71 8.02
N ASP A 134 3.92 10.89 7.89
CA ASP A 134 3.57 9.73 8.70
C ASP A 134 2.45 8.94 7.97
N PRO A 135 2.52 7.62 7.82
CA PRO A 135 1.45 6.77 7.28
C PRO A 135 0.07 7.00 7.89
N LEU A 136 0.00 7.35 9.17
CA LEU A 136 -1.26 7.70 9.84
C LEU A 136 -1.95 8.94 9.24
N ASN A 137 -1.20 9.85 8.63
CA ASN A 137 -1.77 11.00 7.93
C ASN A 137 -2.50 10.59 6.65
N ALA A 138 -2.05 9.52 5.99
CA ALA A 138 -2.75 8.97 4.82
C ALA A 138 -4.10 8.36 5.23
N VAL A 139 -4.13 7.59 6.34
CA VAL A 139 -5.39 7.07 6.90
C VAL A 139 -6.32 8.20 7.29
N LEU A 140 -5.81 9.26 7.93
CA LEU A 140 -6.62 10.43 8.30
C LEU A 140 -7.23 11.11 7.07
N TRP A 141 -6.42 11.30 6.03
CA TRP A 141 -6.90 11.90 4.78
C TRP A 141 -7.98 11.02 4.13
N LEU A 142 -7.73 9.71 4.04
CA LEU A 142 -8.67 8.75 3.46
C LEU A 142 -9.98 8.69 4.27
N ALA A 143 -9.91 8.61 5.60
CA ALA A 143 -11.09 8.56 6.46
C ALA A 143 -12.01 9.77 6.24
N ARG A 144 -11.44 10.97 6.17
CA ARG A 144 -12.19 12.20 5.88
C ARG A 144 -12.80 12.15 4.49
N LYS A 145 -12.01 11.75 3.48
CA LYS A 145 -12.47 11.66 2.10
C LYS A 145 -13.61 10.65 1.94
N MET A 146 -13.47 9.47 2.54
CA MET A 146 -14.49 8.43 2.48
C MET A 146 -15.79 8.84 3.19
N ALA A 147 -15.70 9.56 4.32
CA ALA A 147 -16.86 10.13 4.99
C ALA A 147 -17.55 11.22 4.13
N GLU A 148 -16.77 12.09 3.46
CA GLU A 148 -17.31 13.12 2.54
C GLU A 148 -18.09 12.50 1.37
N VAL A 149 -17.63 11.37 0.82
CA VAL A 149 -18.31 10.69 -0.29
C VAL A 149 -19.39 9.71 0.16
N GLY A 150 -19.70 9.65 1.46
CA GLY A 150 -20.76 8.82 2.02
C GLY A 150 -20.42 7.32 2.13
N ARG A 151 -19.13 6.96 2.13
CA ARG A 151 -18.61 5.60 2.29
C ARG A 151 -17.53 5.58 3.38
N PRO A 152 -17.85 5.90 4.64
CA PRO A 152 -16.88 6.00 5.72
C PRO A 152 -16.14 4.68 5.93
N LEU A 153 -14.90 4.77 6.43
CA LEU A 153 -14.13 3.60 6.83
C LEU A 153 -14.84 2.89 7.98
N ALA A 154 -15.00 1.58 7.82
CA ALA A 154 -15.70 0.72 8.79
C ALA A 154 -14.73 -0.22 9.52
N LYS A 155 -15.17 -0.75 10.65
CA LYS A 155 -14.45 -1.83 11.34
C LYS A 155 -14.25 -3.02 10.38
N GLY A 156 -13.01 -3.51 10.32
CA GLY A 156 -12.59 -4.61 9.45
C GLY A 156 -12.01 -4.16 8.11
N ASP A 157 -12.17 -2.88 7.74
CA ASP A 157 -11.51 -2.36 6.55
C ASP A 157 -9.99 -2.40 6.70
N VAL A 158 -9.30 -2.68 5.60
CA VAL A 158 -7.85 -2.58 5.47
C VAL A 158 -7.52 -1.37 4.61
N VAL A 159 -6.58 -0.57 5.09
CA VAL A 159 -6.10 0.63 4.40
C VAL A 159 -4.61 0.49 4.14
N LEU A 160 -4.19 0.53 2.89
CA LEU A 160 -2.80 0.73 2.49
C LEU A 160 -2.44 2.21 2.60
N SER A 161 -1.27 2.51 3.15
CA SER A 161 -0.88 3.89 3.46
C SER A 161 -0.47 4.73 2.25
N GLY A 162 -0.01 4.07 1.21
CA GLY A 162 0.83 4.65 0.16
C GLY A 162 2.32 4.45 0.46
N ALA A 163 3.12 4.54 -0.58
CA ALA A 163 4.53 4.14 -0.62
C ALA A 163 5.41 4.78 0.44
N LEU A 164 6.25 3.96 1.08
CA LEU A 164 7.31 4.40 2.01
C LEU A 164 8.60 4.82 1.28
N GLY A 165 8.69 4.55 -0.01
CA GLY A 165 9.82 4.87 -0.87
C GLY A 165 9.46 4.76 -2.36
N PRO A 166 10.42 4.96 -3.28
CA PRO A 166 10.16 4.86 -4.71
C PRO A 166 9.64 3.49 -5.14
N MET A 167 8.63 3.45 -6.01
CA MET A 167 8.17 2.23 -6.68
C MET A 167 9.26 1.63 -7.58
N VAL A 168 9.21 0.32 -7.79
CA VAL A 168 10.21 -0.43 -8.56
C VAL A 168 9.53 -1.26 -9.63
N ASP A 169 10.02 -1.17 -10.87
CA ASP A 169 9.54 -2.00 -11.98
C ASP A 169 9.85 -3.48 -11.71
N VAL A 170 8.95 -4.38 -12.10
CA VAL A 170 9.11 -5.83 -12.00
C VAL A 170 8.77 -6.50 -13.31
N VAL A 171 9.43 -7.65 -13.55
CA VAL A 171 9.22 -8.49 -14.75
C VAL A 171 9.05 -9.96 -14.34
N GLY A 172 8.62 -10.79 -15.28
CA GLY A 172 8.54 -12.24 -15.04
C GLY A 172 9.88 -12.84 -14.67
N GLY A 173 9.88 -13.67 -13.63
CA GLY A 173 11.07 -14.27 -13.02
C GLY A 173 11.65 -13.48 -11.83
N ASP A 174 11.17 -12.27 -11.57
CA ASP A 174 11.65 -11.49 -10.44
C ASP A 174 11.13 -12.02 -9.10
N ARG A 175 12.01 -11.98 -8.11
CA ARG A 175 11.68 -12.17 -6.70
C ARG A 175 11.80 -10.84 -5.98
N VAL A 176 10.75 -10.47 -5.28
CA VAL A 176 10.65 -9.25 -4.47
C VAL A 176 10.77 -9.61 -3.00
N ASP A 177 11.68 -8.94 -2.30
CA ASP A 177 11.85 -9.05 -0.86
C ASP A 177 11.67 -7.64 -0.26
N VAL A 178 10.75 -7.50 0.71
CA VAL A 178 10.49 -6.23 1.40
C VAL A 178 10.70 -6.41 2.89
N GLU A 179 11.53 -5.53 3.45
CA GLU A 179 11.78 -5.44 4.89
C GLU A 179 11.32 -4.05 5.38
N ILE A 180 10.42 -4.03 6.36
CA ILE A 180 10.02 -2.82 7.07
C ILE A 180 10.39 -3.01 8.54
N ALA A 181 11.19 -2.07 9.07
CA ALA A 181 11.69 -2.17 10.43
C ALA A 181 10.55 -2.32 11.44
N GLY A 182 10.61 -3.38 12.24
CA GLY A 182 9.58 -3.73 13.20
C GLY A 182 8.62 -4.82 12.74
N PHE A 183 8.66 -5.28 11.48
CA PHE A 183 7.84 -6.36 10.95
C PHE A 183 8.68 -7.49 10.38
N GLU A 184 8.06 -8.68 10.29
CA GLU A 184 8.59 -9.79 9.51
C GLU A 184 8.65 -9.42 8.02
N PRO A 185 9.67 -9.89 7.28
CA PRO A 185 9.80 -9.63 5.85
C PRO A 185 8.62 -10.20 5.05
N ILE A 186 8.30 -9.52 3.94
CA ILE A 186 7.37 -10.01 2.91
C ILE A 186 8.18 -10.47 1.70
N HIS A 187 7.75 -11.60 1.12
CA HIS A 187 8.31 -12.13 -0.10
C HIS A 187 7.20 -12.36 -1.12
N LEU A 188 7.48 -12.09 -2.39
CA LEU A 188 6.66 -12.54 -3.50
C LEU A 188 7.55 -12.78 -4.72
N SER A 189 7.06 -13.55 -5.70
CA SER A 189 7.72 -13.76 -6.96
C SER A 189 6.77 -13.55 -8.13
N PHE A 190 7.30 -13.13 -9.26
CA PHE A 190 6.55 -13.01 -10.50
C PHE A 190 6.88 -14.18 -11.43
N GLY A 191 5.87 -15.03 -11.68
CA GLY A 191 6.00 -16.13 -12.63
C GLY A 191 6.20 -15.61 -14.06
N ASN A 192 6.96 -16.36 -14.89
CA ASN A 192 7.13 -16.03 -16.30
C ASN A 192 5.82 -16.18 -17.08
N GLU A 193 5.70 -15.50 -18.22
CA GLU A 193 4.60 -15.72 -19.16
C GLU A 193 4.55 -17.21 -19.56
N GLY A 194 3.45 -17.88 -19.22
CA GLY A 194 3.23 -19.28 -19.64
C GLY A 194 2.98 -20.30 -18.54
N THR A 195 3.15 -20.01 -17.28
CA THR A 195 2.73 -20.90 -16.18
C THR A 195 1.24 -20.72 -15.88
N LYS A 196 0.38 -21.24 -16.77
CA LYS A 196 -1.02 -21.49 -16.41
C LYS A 196 -1.03 -22.71 -15.51
N SER A 197 -1.26 -22.53 -14.23
CA SER A 197 -1.62 -23.59 -13.29
C SER A 197 -3.05 -24.05 -13.50
#